data_7166575c1a62ab78db3971f438109de3
#
_entry.id   7166575c1a62ab78db3971f438109de3
#
_cell.length_a   1.000
_cell.length_b   1.000
_cell.length_c   1.000
_cell.angle_alpha   90.00
_cell.angle_beta   90.00
_cell.angle_gamma   90.00
#
_symmetry.space_group_name_H-M   'P 1'
#
loop_
_entity.id
_entity.type
_entity.pdbx_description
1 polymer ?
#
loop_
_entity_poly.entity_id
_entity_poly.type
_entity_poly.pdbx_seq_one_letter_code
_entity_poly.pdbx_strand_id
1 'polypeptide(L)' 'MNPAAMMQIMTALKKFESTHPKFVAFIKTMFGKGITEGTIIELTVINPGQDPVTTNIRVQQSDLELVKQLQDLAGS' A
#
# COMPACT_ATOMS: atom_id res chain seq x y z
N MET A 1 17.01 -5.97 -8.52
CA MET A 1 16.05 -7.08 -8.49
C MET A 1 16.01 -7.72 -9.87
N ASN A 2 16.00 -9.05 -9.94
CA ASN A 2 16.01 -9.70 -11.26
C ASN A 2 14.58 -9.75 -11.86
N PRO A 3 14.46 -9.94 -13.18
CA PRO A 3 13.16 -9.92 -13.84
C PRO A 3 12.19 -11.00 -13.34
N ALA A 4 12.69 -12.17 -12.97
CA ALA A 4 11.83 -13.24 -12.47
C ALA A 4 11.20 -12.86 -11.13
N ALA A 5 11.99 -12.25 -10.25
CA ALA A 5 11.48 -11.80 -8.96
C ALA A 5 10.42 -10.70 -9.13
N MET A 6 10.66 -9.78 -10.07
CA MET A 6 9.67 -8.73 -10.36
C MET A 6 8.37 -9.32 -10.88
N MET A 7 8.44 -10.31 -11.76
CA MET A 7 7.24 -10.95 -12.28
C MET A 7 6.45 -11.65 -11.18
N GLN A 8 7.14 -12.29 -10.25
CA GLN A 8 6.48 -12.93 -9.11
C GLN A 8 5.73 -11.91 -8.25
N ILE A 9 6.37 -10.77 -7.99
CA ILE A 9 5.75 -9.70 -7.22
C ILE A 9 4.51 -9.17 -7.92
N MET A 10 4.62 -8.92 -9.24
CA MET A 10 3.50 -8.39 -10.01
C MET A 10 2.34 -9.38 -10.04
N THR A 11 2.64 -10.67 -10.18
CA THR A 11 1.61 -11.71 -10.18
C THR A 11 0.90 -11.75 -8.82
N ALA A 12 1.66 -11.66 -7.73
CA ALA A 12 1.10 -11.66 -6.39
C ALA A 12 0.20 -10.44 -6.16
N LEU A 13 0.63 -9.27 -6.63
CA LEU A 13 -0.15 -8.05 -6.51
C LEU A 13 -1.46 -8.13 -7.28
N LYS A 14 -1.43 -8.69 -8.49
CA LYS A 14 -2.64 -8.88 -9.28
C LYS A 14 -3.62 -9.84 -8.59
N LYS A 15 -3.09 -10.90 -8.01
CA LYS A 15 -3.92 -11.84 -7.25
C LYS A 15 -4.55 -11.15 -6.06
N PHE A 16 -3.77 -10.37 -5.33
CA PHE A 16 -4.27 -9.60 -4.19
C PHE A 16 -5.38 -8.65 -4.63
N GLU A 17 -5.18 -7.96 -5.75
CA GLU A 17 -6.19 -7.04 -6.28
C GLU A 17 -7.47 -7.76 -6.64
N SER A 18 -7.37 -8.96 -7.20
CA SER A 18 -8.57 -9.73 -7.58
C SER A 18 -9.37 -10.18 -6.37
N THR A 19 -8.73 -10.42 -5.23
CA THR A 19 -9.40 -10.83 -4.01
C THR A 19 -9.84 -9.65 -3.14
N HIS A 20 -9.17 -8.50 -3.29
CA HIS A 20 -9.45 -7.30 -2.47
C HIS A 20 -9.54 -6.05 -3.33
N PRO A 21 -10.48 -6.03 -4.31
CA PRO A 21 -10.53 -4.91 -5.26
C PRO A 21 -10.85 -3.57 -4.61
N LYS A 22 -11.68 -3.56 -3.58
CA LYS A 22 -12.05 -2.31 -2.91
C LYS A 22 -10.88 -1.71 -2.16
N PHE A 23 -10.08 -2.55 -1.53
CA PHE A 23 -8.90 -2.08 -0.80
C PHE A 23 -7.88 -1.46 -1.77
N VAL A 24 -7.60 -2.14 -2.87
CA VAL A 24 -6.63 -1.65 -3.85
C VAL A 24 -7.13 -0.36 -4.49
N ALA A 25 -8.43 -0.29 -4.83
CA ALA A 25 -9.00 0.94 -5.37
C ALA A 25 -8.88 2.10 -4.39
N PHE A 26 -9.10 1.83 -3.11
CA PHE A 26 -8.95 2.83 -2.06
C PHE A 26 -7.52 3.36 -2.00
N ILE A 27 -6.54 2.46 -2.00
CA ILE A 27 -5.12 2.84 -1.95
C ILE A 27 -4.75 3.67 -3.18
N LYS A 28 -5.15 3.23 -4.37
CA LYS A 28 -4.86 3.97 -5.61
C LYS A 28 -5.47 5.38 -5.57
N THR A 29 -6.72 5.48 -5.08
CA THR A 29 -7.40 6.77 -5.01
C THR A 29 -6.69 7.72 -4.05
N MET A 30 -6.33 7.22 -2.87
CA MET A 30 -5.68 8.06 -1.86
C MET A 30 -4.30 8.54 -2.32
N PHE A 31 -3.49 7.64 -2.87
CA PHE A 31 -2.19 8.04 -3.37
C PHE A 31 -2.29 8.89 -4.63
N GLY A 32 -3.33 8.68 -5.44
CA GLY A 32 -3.58 9.52 -6.62
C GLY A 32 -3.98 10.94 -6.28
N LYS A 33 -4.61 11.15 -5.13
CA LYS A 33 -4.99 12.49 -4.67
C LYS A 33 -3.82 13.26 -4.06
N GLY A 34 -2.70 12.58 -3.85
CA GLY A 34 -1.52 13.24 -3.32
C GLY A 34 -1.48 13.24 -1.80
N ILE A 35 -1.13 12.11 -1.22
CA ILE A 35 -0.83 12.06 0.21
C ILE A 35 0.38 12.95 0.47
N THR A 36 0.29 13.77 1.52
CA THR A 36 1.34 14.74 1.84
C THR A 36 2.00 14.39 3.15
N GLU A 37 3.13 15.02 3.40
CA GLU A 37 3.79 14.91 4.69
C GLU A 37 2.84 15.36 5.81
N GLY A 38 2.78 14.60 6.88
CA GLY A 38 1.88 14.88 7.99
C GLY A 38 0.56 14.16 7.94
N THR A 39 0.24 13.50 6.83
CA THR A 39 -0.97 12.67 6.74
C THR A 39 -0.90 11.55 7.77
N ILE A 40 -2.00 11.31 8.45
CA ILE A 40 -2.10 10.21 9.41
C ILE A 40 -2.82 9.04 8.76
N ILE A 41 -2.21 7.87 8.79
CA ILE A 41 -2.83 6.64 8.32
C ILE A 41 -3.08 5.76 9.53
N GLU A 42 -4.35 5.46 9.80
CA GLU A 42 -4.74 4.58 10.89
C GLU A 42 -5.07 3.20 10.36
N LEU A 43 -4.61 2.19 11.08
CA LEU A 43 -4.87 0.79 10.74
C LEU A 43 -5.46 0.10 11.96
N THR A 44 -6.58 -0.57 11.76
CA THR A 44 -7.21 -1.38 12.80
C THR A 44 -7.25 -2.82 12.32
N VAL A 45 -6.74 -3.73 13.13
CA VAL A 45 -6.78 -5.16 12.85
C VAL A 45 -7.76 -5.79 13.83
N ILE A 46 -8.71 -6.52 13.29
CA ILE A 46 -9.75 -7.18 14.08
C ILE A 46 -9.62 -8.68 13.83
N ASN A 47 -9.02 -9.39 14.77
CA ASN A 47 -8.92 -10.86 14.70
C ASN A 47 -10.18 -11.48 15.29
N PRO A 48 -10.66 -12.60 14.71
CA PRO A 48 -11.84 -13.27 15.27
C PRO A 48 -11.65 -13.59 16.73
N GLY A 49 -12.62 -13.20 17.57
CA GLY A 49 -12.61 -13.50 19.00
C GLY A 49 -11.64 -12.68 19.83
N GLN A 50 -11.00 -11.65 19.25
CA GLN A 50 -10.06 -10.80 19.95
C GLN A 50 -10.47 -9.34 19.86
N ASP A 51 -9.95 -8.54 20.78
CA ASP A 51 -10.21 -7.09 20.75
C ASP A 51 -9.46 -6.45 19.58
N PRO A 52 -10.06 -5.42 18.96
CA PRO A 52 -9.38 -4.69 17.90
C PRO A 52 -8.09 -4.04 18.37
N VAL A 53 -7.09 -4.05 17.51
CA VAL A 53 -5.82 -3.36 17.77
C VAL A 53 -5.63 -2.29 16.71
N THR A 54 -5.43 -1.06 17.15
CA THR A 54 -5.25 0.07 16.26
C THR A 54 -3.86 0.65 16.41
N THR A 55 -3.25 0.97 15.28
CA THR A 55 -2.00 1.73 15.24
C THR A 55 -2.12 2.81 14.18
N ASN A 56 -1.18 3.73 14.18
CA ASN A 56 -1.16 4.75 13.15
C ASN A 56 0.28 5.06 12.76
N ILE A 57 0.43 5.63 11.56
CA ILE A 57 1.69 6.19 11.13
C ILE A 57 1.45 7.62 10.66
N ARG A 58 2.46 8.45 10.87
CA ARG A 58 2.47 9.80 10.31
C ARG A 58 3.38 9.78 9.10
N VAL A 59 2.84 10.12 7.93
CA VAL A 59 3.58 10.08 6.69
C VAL A 59 4.70 11.11 6.73
N GLN A 60 5.93 10.66 6.48
CA GLN A 60 7.11 11.49 6.42
C GLN A 60 7.55 11.66 4.97
N GLN A 61 8.42 12.63 4.73
CA GLN A 61 8.94 12.85 3.38
C GLN A 61 9.62 11.60 2.83
N SER A 62 10.36 10.88 3.69
CA SER A 62 11.03 9.64 3.27
C SER A 62 10.03 8.57 2.83
N ASP A 63 8.83 8.54 3.43
CA ASP A 63 7.79 7.60 3.03
C ASP A 63 7.27 7.93 1.64
N LEU A 64 7.11 9.21 1.34
CA LEU A 64 6.65 9.65 0.02
C LEU A 64 7.67 9.30 -1.06
N GLU A 65 8.95 9.44 -0.75
CA GLU A 65 10.01 9.07 -1.67
C GLU A 65 10.01 7.57 -1.95
N LEU A 66 9.78 6.77 -0.91
CA LEU A 66 9.70 5.32 -1.05
C LEU A 66 8.53 4.91 -1.94
N VAL A 67 7.36 5.52 -1.73
CA VAL A 67 6.17 5.25 -2.54
C VAL A 67 6.44 5.61 -3.99
N LYS A 68 7.10 6.73 -4.24
CA LYS A 68 7.44 7.15 -5.60
C LYS A 68 8.36 6.13 -6.27
N GLN A 69 9.34 5.60 -5.54
CA GLN A 69 10.22 4.56 -6.06
C GLN A 69 9.44 3.32 -6.45
N LEU A 70 8.48 2.92 -5.60
CA LEU A 70 7.65 1.76 -5.89
C LEU A 70 6.78 1.99 -7.12
N GLN A 71 6.21 3.18 -7.27
CA GLN A 71 5.41 3.54 -8.44
C GLN A 71 6.25 3.53 -9.71
N ASP A 72 7.47 4.05 -9.64
CA ASP A 72 8.36 4.09 -10.79
C ASP A 72 8.72 2.66 -11.22
N LEU A 73 8.97 1.76 -10.28
CA LEU A 73 9.26 0.36 -10.60
C LEU A 73 8.05 -0.32 -11.24
N ALA A 74 6.86 -0.08 -10.72
CA ALA A 74 5.64 -0.71 -11.22
C ALA A 74 5.20 -0.13 -12.56
N GLY A 75 5.54 1.12 -12.84
CA GLY A 75 5.10 1.83 -14.03
C GLY A 75 6.04 1.73 -15.22
N SER A 76 7.21 1.15 -15.04
CA SER A 76 8.21 1.09 -16.11
C SER A 76 8.26 -0.24 -16.82
#